data_61d32743c18296996a8f3824fd73c2b2
#
_entry.id   61d32743c18296996a8f3824fd73c2b2
#
_cell.length_a   1.000
_cell.length_b   1.000
_cell.length_c   1.000
_cell.angle_alpha   90.00
_cell.angle_beta   90.00
_cell.angle_gamma   90.00
#
_symmetry.space_group_name_H-M   'P 1'
#
loop_
_entity.id
_entity.type
_entity.pdbx_description
1 polymer ?
#
loop_
_entity_poly.entity_id
_entity_poly.type
_entity_poly.pdbx_seq_one_letter_code
_entity_poly.pdbx_strand_id
1 'polypeptide(L)' 'DTECAYYPDGRTLVVINNCDHPAKTSVKTDEGRIKFELEPFETKITVL' A
#
# COMPACT_ATOMS: atom_id res chain seq x y z
N ASP A 1 4.29 7.55 8.67
CA ASP A 1 3.61 6.26 8.78
C ASP A 1 2.87 5.94 7.51
N THR A 2 2.59 4.66 7.31
CA THR A 2 1.86 4.23 6.12
C THR A 2 0.41 3.93 6.46
N GLU A 3 -0.46 4.15 5.48
CA GLU A 3 -1.88 3.81 5.59
C GLU A 3 -2.27 3.00 4.37
N CYS A 4 -3.27 2.14 4.51
CA CYS A 4 -3.79 1.41 3.37
C CYS A 4 -5.31 1.31 3.43
N ALA A 5 -5.90 1.17 2.26
CA ALA A 5 -7.33 0.96 2.11
C ALA A 5 -7.57 -0.07 1.03
N TYR A 6 -8.57 -0.92 1.22
CA TYR A 6 -8.92 -1.95 0.26
C TYR A 6 -10.35 -1.76 -0.22
N TYR A 7 -10.54 -1.80 -1.52
CA TYR A 7 -11.84 -1.64 -2.16
C TYR A 7 -12.23 -2.96 -2.83
N PRO A 8 -13.10 -3.75 -2.21
CA PRO A 8 -13.40 -5.10 -2.69
C PRO A 8 -14.01 -5.15 -4.09
N ASP A 9 -14.84 -4.20 -4.45
CA ASP A 9 -15.52 -4.19 -5.75
C ASP A 9 -14.55 -4.24 -6.91
N GLY A 10 -13.45 -3.49 -6.81
CA GLY A 10 -12.43 -3.49 -7.84
C GLY A 10 -11.19 -4.27 -7.47
N ARG A 11 -11.19 -4.95 -6.33
CA ARG A 11 -10.02 -5.62 -5.78
C ARG A 11 -8.80 -4.71 -5.79
N THR A 12 -9.02 -3.46 -5.40
CA THR A 12 -8.00 -2.42 -5.49
C THR A 12 -7.45 -2.13 -4.09
N LEU A 13 -6.14 -2.14 -3.98
CA LEU A 13 -5.42 -1.81 -2.76
C LEU A 13 -4.69 -0.48 -2.96
N VAL A 14 -4.92 0.45 -2.04
CA VAL A 14 -4.26 1.75 -2.05
C VAL A 14 -3.35 1.83 -0.84
N VAL A 15 -2.07 2.15 -1.07
CA VAL A 15 -1.09 2.27 0.01
C VAL A 15 -0.48 3.67 -0.07
N ILE A 16 -0.47 4.35 1.06
CA ILE A 16 -0.04 5.75 1.14
C ILE A 16 1.08 5.88 2.17
N ASN A 17 2.16 6.55 1.79
CA ASN A 17 3.20 6.94 2.72
C ASN A 17 2.96 8.39 3.15
N ASN A 18 2.64 8.59 4.43
CA ASN A 18 2.37 9.91 5.00
C ASN A 18 3.60 10.56 5.62
N CYS A 19 4.78 10.02 5.34
CA CYS A 19 6.02 10.52 5.94
C CYS A 19 6.87 11.25 4.91
N ASP A 20 7.77 12.10 5.41
CA ASP A 20 8.70 12.86 4.58
C ASP A 20 9.98 12.09 4.29
N HIS A 21 9.98 10.79 4.53
CA HIS A 21 11.11 9.91 4.23
C HIS A 21 10.57 8.61 3.61
N PRO A 22 11.42 7.86 2.89
CA PRO A 22 10.97 6.61 2.28
C PRO A 22 10.49 5.61 3.32
N ALA A 23 9.52 4.79 2.95
CA ALA A 23 8.98 3.80 3.85
C ALA A 23 8.83 2.46 3.14
N LYS A 24 9.00 1.40 3.92
CA LYS A 24 8.73 0.03 3.47
C LYS A 24 7.59 -0.52 4.30
N THR A 25 6.65 -1.15 3.64
CA THR A 25 5.52 -1.74 4.32
C THR A 25 5.12 -3.03 3.62
N SER A 26 4.35 -3.86 4.32
CA SER A 26 3.78 -5.05 3.71
C SER A 26 2.32 -5.14 4.09
N VAL A 27 1.52 -5.66 3.16
CA VAL A 27 0.09 -5.83 3.36
C VAL A 27 -0.23 -7.31 3.19
N LYS A 28 -0.92 -7.87 4.18
CA LYS A 28 -1.35 -9.25 4.13
C LYS A 28 -2.65 -9.33 3.34
N THR A 29 -2.67 -10.21 2.34
CA THR A 29 -3.85 -10.45 1.53
C THR A 29 -4.19 -11.93 1.55
N ASP A 30 -5.30 -12.30 0.92
CA ASP A 30 -5.70 -13.71 0.80
C ASP A 30 -4.67 -14.52 0.01
N GLU A 31 -3.88 -13.86 -0.81
CA GLU A 31 -2.89 -14.51 -1.66
C GLU A 31 -1.47 -14.40 -1.10
N GLY A 32 -1.34 -13.93 0.13
CA GLY A 32 -0.04 -13.77 0.80
C GLY A 32 0.27 -12.33 1.08
N ARG A 33 1.54 -12.06 1.35
CA ARG A 33 1.98 -10.70 1.66
C ARG A 33 2.53 -10.01 0.43
N ILE A 34 2.15 -8.75 0.27
CA ILE A 34 2.69 -7.88 -0.78
C ILE A 34 3.54 -6.82 -0.11
N LYS A 35 4.78 -6.68 -0.56
CA LYS A 35 5.70 -5.68 -0.02
C LYS A 35 5.70 -4.45 -0.90
N PHE A 36 5.72 -3.29 -0.25
CA PHE A 36 5.75 -2.01 -0.94
C PHE A 36 6.93 -1.18 -0.46
N GLU A 37 7.59 -0.51 -1.39
CA GLU A 37 8.56 0.53 -1.09
C GLU A 37 8.01 1.83 -1.64
N LEU A 38 7.89 2.82 -0.78
CA LEU A 38 7.25 4.09 -1.10
C LEU A 38 8.22 5.23 -0.89
N GLU A 39 8.26 6.14 -1.86
CA GLU A 39 8.98 7.40 -1.70
C GLU A 39 8.20 8.31 -0.74
N PRO A 40 8.80 9.40 -0.25
CA PRO A 40 8.09 10.32 0.64
C PRO A 40 6.77 10.76 0.01
N PHE A 41 5.70 10.69 0.78
CA PHE A 41 4.33 11.08 0.39
C PHE A 41 3.80 10.39 -0.86
N GLU A 42 4.35 9.24 -1.20
CA GLU A 42 3.91 8.49 -2.38
C GLU A 42 2.64 7.70 -2.10
N THR A 43 1.78 7.61 -3.11
CA THR A 43 0.60 6.74 -3.10
C THR A 43 0.76 5.70 -4.20
N LYS A 44 0.57 4.43 -3.85
CA LYS A 44 0.55 3.36 -4.84
C LYS A 44 -0.81 2.70 -4.87
N ILE A 45 -1.29 2.40 -6.06
CA ILE A 45 -2.58 1.73 -6.28
C ILE A 45 -2.30 0.43 -7.02
N THR A 46 -2.78 -0.67 -6.45
CA THR A 46 -2.54 -2.01 -6.99
C THR A 46 -3.86 -2.75 -7.12
N VAL A 47 -4.10 -3.34 -8.27
CA VAL A 47 -5.25 -4.23 -8.48
C VAL A 47 -4.80 -5.66 -8.23
N LEU A 48 -5.50 -6.34 -7.35
CA LEU A 48 -5.16 -7.70 -6.93
C LEU A 48 -5.83 -8.76 -7.79
#